data_bc111c53f71e88cbeb52ea384cc16782
#
_entry.id   bc111c53f71e88cbeb52ea384cc16782
#
_cell.length_a   1.000
_cell.length_b   1.000
_cell.length_c   1.000
_cell.angle_alpha   90.00
_cell.angle_beta   90.00
_cell.angle_gamma   90.00
#
_symmetry.space_group_name_H-M   'P 1'
#
loop_
_entity.id
_entity.type
_entity.pdbx_description
1 polymer ?
#
loop_
_entity_poly.entity_id
_entity_poly.type
_entity_poly.pdbx_seq_one_letter_code
_entity_poly.pdbx_strand_id
1 'polypeptide(L)'
;DEREGGTDISFYVAKPSEREELLEISFEKHKEETAQRLLSFAQSGGDGSECALWLDDEGRTQIVHIGSGSGSMMTCILVKNALDFLRLLAIGYDEICWDEYYPLPPNSDKNEMFVHPNTQYQEWVQNTFHTTIPAIGLEVVTPHSMDDEATDDPFLNWFYEMTDE
;
A
#
# COMPACT_ATOMS: atom_id res chain seq x y z
N ASP A 1 -0.60 16.46 -19.77
CA ASP A 1 -0.07 16.93 -18.52
C ASP A 1 1.42 16.61 -18.50
N GLU A 2 2.24 17.61 -18.75
CA GLU A 2 3.69 17.43 -18.84
C GLU A 2 4.25 17.36 -17.42
N ARG A 3 4.28 16.17 -16.87
CA ARG A 3 4.97 15.90 -15.59
C ARG A 3 6.46 15.76 -15.84
N GLU A 4 7.12 16.88 -16.14
CA GLU A 4 8.57 16.89 -16.27
C GLU A 4 9.22 16.53 -14.93
N GLY A 5 9.89 15.38 -14.89
CA GLY A 5 10.81 14.98 -13.83
C GLY A 5 10.18 14.37 -12.57
N GLY A 6 8.88 14.02 -12.58
CA GLY A 6 8.23 13.28 -11.51
C GLY A 6 8.20 11.78 -11.77
N THR A 7 7.81 11.02 -10.76
CA THR A 7 7.27 9.68 -10.96
C THR A 7 5.84 9.83 -11.43
N ASP A 8 5.40 8.99 -12.34
CA ASP A 8 4.02 8.97 -12.82
C ASP A 8 3.13 8.06 -11.95
N ILE A 9 3.63 7.61 -10.81
CA ILE A 9 2.88 6.71 -9.93
C ILE A 9 1.63 7.39 -9.36
N SER A 10 0.55 6.63 -9.32
CA SER A 10 -0.73 7.04 -8.75
C SER A 10 -0.79 6.73 -7.25
N PHE A 11 0.04 7.42 -6.48
CA PHE A 11 0.09 7.35 -5.02
C PHE A 11 -0.12 8.74 -4.43
N TYR A 12 -1.16 8.89 -3.60
CA TYR A 12 -1.57 10.19 -3.07
C TYR A 12 -1.69 10.16 -1.55
N VAL A 13 -0.90 11.00 -0.88
CA VAL A 13 -1.03 11.17 0.57
C VAL A 13 -2.35 11.89 0.87
N ALA A 14 -3.20 11.26 1.68
CA ALA A 14 -4.50 11.80 2.06
C ALA A 14 -4.37 13.04 2.94
N LYS A 15 -5.19 14.06 2.66
CA LYS A 15 -5.32 15.21 3.53
C LYS A 15 -6.03 14.81 4.84
N PRO A 16 -5.77 15.51 5.96
CA PRO A 16 -6.44 15.19 7.23
C PRO A 16 -7.97 15.16 7.15
N SER A 17 -8.57 16.01 6.32
CA SER A 17 -10.03 16.05 6.12
C SER A 17 -10.59 14.88 5.31
N GLU A 18 -9.76 14.17 4.58
CA GLU A 18 -10.14 13.03 3.73
C GLU A 18 -10.04 11.70 4.51
N ARG A 19 -9.22 11.67 5.57
CA ARG A 19 -8.93 10.43 6.34
C ARG A 19 -10.14 9.87 7.08
N GLU A 20 -11.06 10.71 7.52
CA GLU A 20 -12.27 10.26 8.22
C GLU A 20 -13.28 9.63 7.25
N GLU A 21 -13.35 10.12 6.01
CA GLU A 21 -14.28 9.61 5.00
C GLU A 21 -13.87 8.21 4.50
N LEU A 22 -12.56 7.94 4.41
CA LEU A 22 -12.03 6.69 3.91
C LEU A 22 -12.40 5.47 4.80
N LEU A 23 -12.51 5.65 6.09
CA LEU A 23 -12.83 4.58 7.06
C LEU A 23 -14.33 4.41 7.33
N GLU A 24 -15.19 5.39 6.97
CA GLU A 24 -16.61 5.37 7.37
C GLU A 24 -17.43 4.26 6.72
N ILE A 25 -17.06 3.79 5.54
CA ILE A 25 -17.88 2.89 4.72
C ILE A 25 -17.59 1.42 5.05
N SER A 26 -16.35 1.06 5.39
CA SER A 26 -15.93 -0.33 5.50
C SER A 26 -16.13 -0.95 6.89
N PHE A 27 -16.27 -0.15 7.96
CA PHE A 27 -16.20 -0.64 9.34
C PHE A 27 -17.37 -0.15 10.22
N GLU A 28 -18.58 -0.06 9.69
CA GLU A 28 -19.72 0.60 10.34
C GLU A 28 -20.04 0.03 11.73
N LYS A 29 -19.90 -1.28 11.95
CA LYS A 29 -20.19 -1.93 13.23
C LYS A 29 -19.08 -1.78 14.28
N HIS A 30 -17.84 -1.68 13.84
CA HIS A 30 -16.65 -1.61 14.71
C HIS A 30 -15.94 -0.25 14.64
N LYS A 31 -16.69 0.80 14.30
CA LYS A 31 -16.17 2.15 14.03
C LYS A 31 -15.26 2.70 15.14
N GLU A 32 -15.63 2.51 16.40
CA GLU A 32 -14.84 3.04 17.53
C GLU A 32 -13.51 2.29 17.69
N GLU A 33 -13.52 0.97 17.58
CA GLU A 33 -12.30 0.15 17.68
C GLU A 33 -11.39 0.40 16.49
N THR A 34 -11.96 0.42 15.29
CA THR A 34 -11.23 0.69 14.06
C THR A 34 -10.58 2.07 14.09
N ALA A 35 -11.29 3.10 14.53
CA ALA A 35 -10.75 4.46 14.65
C ALA A 35 -9.60 4.58 15.65
N GLN A 36 -9.52 3.70 16.65
CA GLN A 36 -8.42 3.67 17.62
C GLN A 36 -7.17 2.95 17.08
N ARG A 37 -7.32 2.05 16.13
CA ARG A 37 -6.26 1.15 15.67
C ARG A 37 -5.82 1.37 14.24
N LEU A 38 -6.64 2.01 13.41
CA LEU A 38 -6.39 2.18 11.98
C LEU A 38 -6.42 3.65 11.59
N LEU A 39 -5.39 4.09 10.87
CA LEU A 39 -5.27 5.44 10.33
C LEU A 39 -4.89 5.38 8.86
N SER A 40 -5.85 5.55 7.96
CA SER A 40 -5.56 5.71 6.54
C SER A 40 -4.74 6.98 6.30
N PHE A 41 -3.68 6.89 5.50
CA PHE A 41 -2.82 8.03 5.22
C PHE A 41 -2.58 8.29 3.74
N ALA A 42 -2.87 7.32 2.87
CA ALA A 42 -2.66 7.47 1.44
C ALA A 42 -3.58 6.58 0.61
N GLN A 43 -3.93 7.05 -0.58
CA GLN A 43 -4.52 6.26 -1.64
C GLN A 43 -3.40 5.59 -2.43
N SER A 44 -3.51 4.29 -2.69
CA SER A 44 -2.47 3.46 -3.32
C SER A 44 -2.76 3.08 -4.77
N GLY A 45 -3.97 3.35 -5.23
CA GLY A 45 -4.41 3.12 -6.61
C GLY A 45 -5.65 3.93 -6.97
N GLY A 46 -5.92 4.06 -8.25
CA GLY A 46 -7.11 4.76 -8.78
C GLY A 46 -8.41 4.04 -8.50
N ASP A 47 -8.35 2.77 -8.08
CA ASP A 47 -9.48 1.93 -7.71
C ASP A 47 -10.06 2.24 -6.32
N GLY A 48 -9.41 3.10 -5.54
CA GLY A 48 -9.80 3.45 -4.18
C GLY A 48 -9.09 2.64 -3.08
N SER A 49 -8.11 1.82 -3.43
CA SER A 49 -7.26 1.12 -2.46
C SER A 49 -6.42 2.09 -1.64
N GLU A 50 -6.09 1.69 -0.39
CA GLU A 50 -5.47 2.58 0.59
C GLU A 50 -4.27 1.97 1.28
N CYS A 51 -3.36 2.84 1.74
CA CYS A 51 -2.36 2.52 2.75
C CYS A 51 -2.73 3.13 4.08
N ALA A 52 -2.59 2.35 5.15
CA ALA A 52 -2.91 2.78 6.50
C ALA A 52 -1.81 2.41 7.50
N LEU A 53 -1.83 3.09 8.64
CA LEU A 53 -1.12 2.67 9.85
C LEU A 53 -2.08 1.87 10.70
N TRP A 54 -1.68 0.67 11.10
CA TRP A 54 -2.44 -0.21 11.96
C TRP A 54 -1.67 -0.50 13.25
N LEU A 55 -2.36 -0.36 14.40
CA LEU A 55 -1.84 -0.71 15.71
C LEU A 55 -2.20 -2.17 16.00
N ASP A 56 -1.20 -3.06 16.01
CA ASP A 56 -1.38 -4.48 16.29
C ASP A 56 -1.63 -4.77 17.77
N ASP A 57 -1.93 -6.03 18.12
CA ASP A 57 -2.22 -6.47 19.50
C ASP A 57 -1.01 -6.38 20.44
N GLU A 58 0.21 -6.29 19.89
CA GLU A 58 1.44 -6.10 20.67
C GLU A 58 1.82 -4.61 20.82
N GLY A 59 0.96 -3.70 20.35
CA GLY A 59 1.18 -2.25 20.43
C GLY A 59 2.20 -1.72 19.43
N ARG A 60 2.48 -2.46 18.35
CA ARG A 60 3.36 -2.02 17.26
C ARG A 60 2.55 -1.37 16.14
N THR A 61 3.08 -0.32 15.56
CA THR A 61 2.49 0.29 14.36
C THR A 61 3.03 -0.42 13.12
N GLN A 62 2.11 -0.98 12.32
CA GLN A 62 2.39 -1.63 11.04
C GLN A 62 1.93 -0.72 9.89
N ILE A 63 2.57 -0.83 8.73
CA ILE A 63 2.07 -0.23 7.49
C ILE A 63 1.31 -1.33 6.74
N VAL A 64 0.04 -1.08 6.51
CA VAL A 64 -0.89 -2.04 5.91
C VAL A 64 -1.46 -1.50 4.61
N HIS A 65 -1.93 -2.40 3.76
CA HIS A 65 -2.69 -2.10 2.56
C HIS A 65 -4.11 -2.65 2.70
N ILE A 66 -5.07 -1.89 2.20
CA ILE A 66 -6.48 -2.25 2.15
C ILE A 66 -6.93 -2.12 0.70
N GLY A 67 -7.20 -3.23 0.06
CA GLY A 67 -7.76 -3.27 -1.28
C GLY A 67 -9.17 -2.69 -1.33
N SER A 68 -9.55 -2.14 -2.48
CA SER A 68 -10.89 -1.57 -2.67
C SER A 68 -12.02 -2.61 -2.64
N GLY A 69 -11.72 -3.90 -2.79
CA GLY A 69 -12.69 -4.98 -2.87
C GLY A 69 -13.50 -5.02 -4.18
N SER A 70 -13.38 -4.01 -5.02
CA SER A 70 -13.99 -3.95 -6.35
C SER A 70 -12.95 -3.90 -7.48
N GLY A 71 -11.72 -3.57 -7.15
CA GLY A 71 -10.51 -3.61 -7.98
C GLY A 71 -9.49 -4.54 -7.32
N SER A 72 -8.51 -3.96 -6.63
CA SER A 72 -7.55 -4.75 -5.86
C SER A 72 -8.23 -5.46 -4.68
N MET A 73 -7.88 -6.72 -4.50
CA MET A 73 -8.23 -7.53 -3.33
C MET A 73 -7.08 -7.62 -2.32
N MET A 74 -5.91 -7.06 -2.64
CA MET A 74 -4.74 -7.12 -1.76
C MET A 74 -5.00 -6.40 -0.44
N THR A 75 -5.00 -7.16 0.66
CA THR A 75 -5.20 -6.63 2.02
C THR A 75 -4.28 -7.37 2.97
N CYS A 76 -3.26 -6.66 3.49
CA CYS A 76 -2.18 -7.30 4.23
C CYS A 76 -1.33 -6.29 5.00
N ILE A 77 -0.44 -6.78 5.86
CA ILE A 77 0.74 -6.00 6.28
C ILE A 77 1.60 -5.80 5.02
N LEU A 78 1.63 -4.57 4.52
CA LEU A 78 2.27 -4.26 3.24
C LEU A 78 3.79 -4.45 3.31
N VAL A 79 4.41 -3.92 4.36
CA VAL A 79 5.86 -3.96 4.54
C VAL A 79 6.23 -4.08 6.02
N LYS A 80 7.43 -4.61 6.28
CA LYS A 80 7.92 -4.84 7.65
C LYS A 80 8.31 -3.58 8.41
N ASN A 81 8.63 -2.48 7.70
CA ASN A 81 9.08 -1.23 8.32
C ASN A 81 8.95 -0.05 7.33
N ALA A 82 9.05 1.17 7.86
CA ALA A 82 8.91 2.39 7.07
C ALA A 82 9.97 2.54 5.96
N LEU A 83 11.18 2.00 6.15
CA LEU A 83 12.21 2.06 5.11
C LEU A 83 11.82 1.18 3.91
N ASP A 84 11.30 -0.01 4.15
CA ASP A 84 10.83 -0.88 3.07
C ASP A 84 9.64 -0.27 2.33
N PHE A 85 8.80 0.54 3.00
CA PHE A 85 7.76 1.31 2.33
C PHE A 85 8.35 2.36 1.36
N LEU A 86 9.35 3.12 1.80
CA LEU A 86 10.03 4.07 0.91
C LEU A 86 10.72 3.36 -0.25
N ARG A 87 11.31 2.19 -0.01
CA ARG A 87 11.95 1.36 -1.05
C ARG A 87 10.93 0.81 -2.04
N LEU A 88 9.74 0.38 -1.56
CA LEU A 88 8.64 -0.07 -2.43
C LEU A 88 8.20 1.05 -3.39
N LEU A 89 7.95 2.25 -2.87
CA LEU A 89 7.61 3.40 -3.71
C LEU A 89 8.72 3.75 -4.71
N ALA A 90 9.98 3.53 -4.35
CA ALA A 90 11.12 3.82 -5.20
C ALA A 90 11.31 2.81 -6.36
N ILE A 91 10.66 1.65 -6.32
CA ILE A 91 10.67 0.68 -7.44
C ILE A 91 10.08 1.36 -8.69
N GLY A 92 8.96 2.07 -8.57
CA GLY A 92 8.36 2.86 -9.65
C GLY A 92 7.23 2.14 -10.39
N TYR A 93 6.44 1.32 -9.71
CA TYR A 93 5.14 0.86 -10.24
C TYR A 93 4.20 2.06 -10.39
N ASP A 94 3.29 2.02 -11.37
CA ASP A 94 2.27 3.05 -11.54
C ASP A 94 1.37 3.14 -10.30
N GLU A 95 0.85 2.00 -9.88
CA GLU A 95 0.05 1.82 -8.66
C GLU A 95 0.65 0.69 -7.82
N ILE A 96 0.60 0.83 -6.50
CA ILE A 96 1.12 -0.20 -5.58
C ILE A 96 0.03 -1.10 -5.01
N CYS A 97 -1.18 -0.99 -5.52
CA CYS A 97 -2.32 -1.81 -5.09
C CYS A 97 -2.43 -3.17 -5.84
N TRP A 98 -1.68 -3.37 -6.90
CA TRP A 98 -1.77 -4.55 -7.77
C TRP A 98 -0.65 -5.54 -7.47
N ASP A 99 -0.93 -6.56 -6.69
CA ASP A 99 0.03 -7.60 -6.30
C ASP A 99 0.50 -8.48 -7.49
N GLU A 100 -0.29 -8.58 -8.55
CA GLU A 100 0.10 -9.27 -9.78
C GLU A 100 1.31 -8.64 -10.49
N TYR A 101 1.63 -7.37 -10.23
CA TYR A 101 2.82 -6.72 -10.78
C TYR A 101 4.09 -6.98 -9.95
N TYR A 102 3.95 -7.36 -8.69
CA TYR A 102 5.09 -7.52 -7.78
C TYR A 102 6.11 -8.60 -8.17
N PRO A 103 5.77 -9.68 -8.89
CA PRO A 103 6.74 -10.63 -9.42
C PRO A 103 7.66 -10.07 -10.53
N LEU A 104 7.31 -8.93 -11.12
CA LEU A 104 7.97 -8.35 -12.29
C LEU A 104 8.51 -6.95 -11.98
N PRO A 105 9.62 -6.52 -12.62
CA PRO A 105 10.02 -5.12 -12.59
C PRO A 105 8.98 -4.23 -13.25
N PRO A 106 8.87 -2.94 -12.85
CA PRO A 106 8.01 -2.00 -13.56
C PRO A 106 8.40 -1.91 -15.05
N ASN A 107 7.44 -1.56 -15.90
CA ASN A 107 7.60 -1.47 -17.37
C ASN A 107 7.96 -2.80 -18.04
N SER A 108 7.64 -3.93 -17.43
CA SER A 108 7.90 -5.26 -18.03
C SER A 108 6.90 -5.60 -19.14
N ASP A 109 5.66 -5.14 -19.05
CA ASP A 109 4.68 -5.29 -20.11
C ASP A 109 4.75 -4.09 -21.08
N LYS A 110 5.04 -4.36 -22.34
CA LYS A 110 5.11 -3.34 -23.39
C LYS A 110 3.75 -2.81 -23.85
N ASN A 111 2.66 -3.46 -23.44
CA ASN A 111 1.30 -3.03 -23.75
C ASN A 111 0.76 -2.05 -22.71
N GLU A 112 1.42 -1.91 -21.57
CA GLU A 112 1.07 -0.95 -20.53
C GLU A 112 1.74 0.40 -20.72
N MET A 113 1.16 1.42 -20.12
CA MET A 113 1.74 2.76 -20.16
C MET A 113 3.09 2.76 -19.44
N PHE A 114 4.11 3.29 -20.08
CA PHE A 114 5.44 3.37 -19.50
C PHE A 114 5.46 4.35 -18.32
N VAL A 115 5.92 3.89 -17.20
CA VAL A 115 6.11 4.71 -15.97
C VAL A 115 7.56 5.20 -15.91
N HIS A 116 7.75 6.51 -15.86
CA HIS A 116 9.07 7.12 -15.73
C HIS A 116 9.56 6.97 -14.27
N PRO A 117 10.73 6.34 -14.03
CA PRO A 117 11.26 6.22 -12.68
C PRO A 117 11.66 7.60 -12.13
N ASN A 118 11.29 7.88 -10.88
CA ASN A 118 11.75 9.06 -10.17
C ASN A 118 13.18 8.85 -9.66
N THR A 119 14.16 9.15 -10.51
CA THR A 119 15.59 8.97 -10.17
C THR A 119 16.03 9.83 -9.00
N GLN A 120 15.48 11.04 -8.81
CA GLN A 120 15.79 11.90 -7.67
C GLN A 120 15.31 11.27 -6.36
N TYR A 121 14.12 10.68 -6.35
CA TYR A 121 13.59 9.97 -5.19
C TYR A 121 14.40 8.70 -4.88
N GLN A 122 14.75 7.92 -5.91
CA GLN A 122 15.60 6.74 -5.77
C GLN A 122 16.97 7.10 -5.16
N GLU A 123 17.63 8.12 -5.70
CA GLU A 123 18.91 8.62 -5.17
C GLU A 123 18.78 9.12 -3.72
N TRP A 124 17.70 9.81 -3.40
CA TRP A 124 17.44 10.27 -2.04
C TRP A 124 17.29 9.10 -1.07
N VAL A 125 16.49 8.09 -1.41
CA VAL A 125 16.33 6.88 -0.57
C VAL A 125 17.66 6.16 -0.37
N GLN A 126 18.40 5.92 -1.46
CA GLN A 126 19.68 5.21 -1.41
C GLN A 126 20.72 5.95 -0.58
N ASN A 127 20.87 7.25 -0.79
CA ASN A 127 21.91 8.04 -0.13
C ASN A 127 21.57 8.35 1.33
N THR A 128 20.29 8.62 1.63
CA THR A 128 19.85 8.97 3.00
C THR A 128 19.90 7.76 3.92
N PHE A 129 19.47 6.61 3.43
CA PHE A 129 19.32 5.39 4.26
C PHE A 129 20.41 4.35 4.00
N HIS A 130 21.38 4.64 3.13
CA HIS A 130 22.46 3.72 2.76
C HIS A 130 21.94 2.34 2.36
N THR A 131 20.93 2.31 1.50
CA THR A 131 20.21 1.10 1.07
C THR A 131 20.17 0.97 -0.45
N THR A 132 19.59 -0.10 -0.95
CA THR A 132 19.35 -0.33 -2.38
C THR A 132 17.85 -0.31 -2.67
N ILE A 133 17.47 -0.01 -3.89
CA ILE A 133 16.10 -0.14 -4.36
C ILE A 133 15.86 -1.57 -4.83
N PRO A 134 14.79 -2.26 -4.40
CA PRO A 134 14.43 -3.58 -4.89
C PRO A 134 14.15 -3.56 -6.40
N ALA A 135 14.42 -4.66 -7.07
CA ALA A 135 14.07 -4.78 -8.48
C ALA A 135 12.58 -5.09 -8.68
N ILE A 136 11.98 -5.79 -7.74
CA ILE A 136 10.57 -6.25 -7.76
C ILE A 136 9.92 -6.10 -6.39
N GLY A 137 8.58 -6.00 -6.37
CA GLY A 137 7.81 -5.81 -5.14
C GLY A 137 7.94 -6.96 -4.15
N LEU A 138 8.02 -8.21 -4.63
CA LEU A 138 8.15 -9.39 -3.77
C LEU A 138 9.41 -9.44 -2.92
N GLU A 139 10.40 -8.60 -3.18
CA GLU A 139 11.59 -8.48 -2.30
C GLU A 139 11.26 -7.81 -0.95
N VAL A 140 10.17 -7.04 -0.87
CA VAL A 140 9.79 -6.28 0.33
C VAL A 140 8.35 -6.50 0.77
N VAL A 141 7.49 -7.03 -0.11
CA VAL A 141 6.07 -7.31 0.17
C VAL A 141 5.82 -8.82 0.12
N THR A 142 5.02 -9.31 1.06
CA THR A 142 4.37 -10.63 0.99
C THR A 142 2.87 -10.37 0.88
N PRO A 143 2.29 -10.36 -0.33
CA PRO A 143 0.90 -10.00 -0.52
C PRO A 143 -0.04 -11.10 0.00
N HIS A 144 -1.17 -10.68 0.57
CA HIS A 144 -2.33 -11.50 0.90
C HIS A 144 -3.57 -10.83 0.33
N SER A 145 -4.58 -11.64 0.03
CA SER A 145 -5.80 -11.21 -0.66
C SER A 145 -7.04 -11.45 0.20
N MET A 146 -8.04 -10.58 0.10
CA MET A 146 -9.37 -10.83 0.65
C MET A 146 -10.06 -12.08 0.05
N ASP A 147 -9.52 -12.63 -1.05
CA ASP A 147 -9.99 -13.88 -1.65
C ASP A 147 -9.34 -15.12 -1.03
N ASP A 148 -8.36 -14.96 -0.14
CA ASP A 148 -7.70 -16.07 0.52
C ASP A 148 -8.68 -16.79 1.47
N GLU A 149 -8.86 -18.12 1.32
CA GLU A 149 -9.70 -18.92 2.21
C GLU A 149 -9.19 -18.95 3.66
N ALA A 150 -7.88 -18.79 3.84
CA ALA A 150 -7.21 -18.71 5.13
C ALA A 150 -5.89 -17.93 4.97
N THR A 151 -5.54 -17.14 5.97
CA THR A 151 -4.32 -16.34 5.97
C THR A 151 -3.60 -16.43 7.32
N ASP A 152 -2.28 -16.32 7.29
CA ASP A 152 -1.44 -16.10 8.45
C ASP A 152 -1.06 -14.60 8.64
N ASP A 153 -1.54 -13.71 7.76
CA ASP A 153 -1.37 -12.27 7.92
C ASP A 153 -2.23 -11.74 9.07
N PRO A 154 -1.63 -11.17 10.14
CA PRO A 154 -2.39 -10.72 11.31
C PRO A 154 -3.34 -9.57 11.00
N PHE A 155 -2.98 -8.70 10.05
CA PHE A 155 -3.86 -7.59 9.67
C PHE A 155 -5.08 -8.07 8.91
N LEU A 156 -4.91 -8.98 7.96
CA LEU A 156 -6.05 -9.53 7.21
C LEU A 156 -7.01 -10.30 8.12
N ASN A 157 -6.50 -11.05 9.11
CA ASN A 157 -7.35 -11.69 10.11
C ASN A 157 -8.13 -10.65 10.94
N TRP A 158 -7.47 -9.60 11.42
CA TRP A 158 -8.13 -8.50 12.14
C TRP A 158 -9.14 -7.77 11.24
N PHE A 159 -8.81 -7.57 9.96
CA PHE A 159 -9.70 -6.94 8.98
C PHE A 159 -11.00 -7.72 8.84
N TYR A 160 -10.94 -9.04 8.73
CA TYR A 160 -12.13 -9.90 8.69
C TYR A 160 -12.97 -9.78 9.96
N GLU A 161 -12.35 -9.77 11.14
CA GLU A 161 -13.07 -9.59 12.41
C GLU A 161 -13.83 -8.27 12.48
N MET A 162 -13.25 -7.20 11.92
CA MET A 162 -13.85 -5.85 11.92
C MET A 162 -14.93 -5.66 10.84
N THR A 163 -14.88 -6.46 9.76
CA THR A 163 -15.81 -6.35 8.63
C THR A 163 -16.90 -7.42 8.65
N ASP A 164 -16.78 -8.47 9.47
CA ASP A 164 -17.81 -9.51 9.60
C ASP A 164 -19.15 -8.94 10.11
N GLU A 165 -20.22 -9.39 9.43
CA GLU A 165 -21.61 -8.97 9.71
C GLU A 165 -22.22 -9.62 10.97
#